data_098c846d083b136ddf52a06cff7fb1f8
#
_entry.id   098c846d083b136ddf52a06cff7fb1f8
#
_cell.length_a   1.000
_cell.length_b   1.000
_cell.length_c   1.000
_cell.angle_alpha   90.00
_cell.angle_beta   90.00
_cell.angle_gamma   90.00
#
_symmetry.space_group_name_H-M   'P 1'
#
loop_
_entity.id
_entity.type
_entity.pdbx_description
1 polymer ?
#
loop_
_entity_poly.entity_id
_entity_poly.type
_entity_poly.pdbx_seq_one_letter_code
_entity_poly.pdbx_strand_id
1 'polypeptide(L)'
;MERERCPQCGARWLLPARQSREVVADDGVRLTYADELTACLSCGERYYKHQQSLASSRARAAVLRKHAGLLTPDEIRAFRERHRLTQAQLEALLGTGPKTVVRWEKGTVCQSRAADRLLRLLIVNPKNVEFLAARGGPDDPAVAAGSPGDGPR
;
A
#
# COMPACT_ATOMS: atom_id res chain seq x y z
N MET A 1 11.56 -30.97 -8.02
CA MET A 1 10.54 -29.94 -8.30
C MET A 1 9.18 -30.53 -7.99
N GLU A 2 8.64 -30.26 -6.81
CA GLU A 2 7.26 -30.64 -6.51
C GLU A 2 6.32 -29.86 -7.44
N ARG A 3 5.59 -30.59 -8.27
CA ARG A 3 4.57 -29.98 -9.13
C ARG A 3 3.42 -29.54 -8.24
N GLU A 4 3.12 -28.26 -8.25
CA GLU A 4 2.00 -27.69 -7.50
C GLU A 4 0.70 -28.49 -7.69
N ARG A 5 -0.06 -28.58 -6.61
CA ARG A 5 -1.36 -29.28 -6.56
C ARG A 5 -2.45 -28.30 -6.17
N CYS A 6 -3.64 -28.54 -6.66
CA CYS A 6 -4.81 -27.77 -6.22
C CYS A 6 -5.02 -27.97 -4.70
N PRO A 7 -5.16 -26.88 -3.92
CA PRO A 7 -5.38 -26.97 -2.49
C PRO A 7 -6.71 -27.65 -2.13
N GLN A 8 -7.69 -27.62 -3.04
CA GLN A 8 -9.01 -28.16 -2.80
C GLN A 8 -9.11 -29.67 -3.16
N CYS A 9 -8.60 -30.10 -4.32
CA CYS A 9 -8.80 -31.46 -4.80
C CYS A 9 -7.50 -32.27 -5.05
N GLY A 10 -6.33 -31.67 -4.85
CA GLY A 10 -5.03 -32.29 -5.06
C GLY A 10 -4.63 -32.51 -6.53
N ALA A 11 -5.49 -32.19 -7.50
CA ALA A 11 -5.21 -32.31 -8.91
C ALA A 11 -4.07 -31.41 -9.38
N ARG A 12 -3.40 -31.79 -10.49
CA ARG A 12 -2.26 -31.07 -11.06
C ARG A 12 -2.62 -30.20 -12.27
N TRP A 13 -3.87 -30.19 -12.68
CA TRP A 13 -4.36 -29.45 -13.84
C TRP A 13 -4.69 -28.01 -13.45
N LEU A 14 -3.62 -27.21 -13.32
CA LEU A 14 -3.69 -25.80 -12.90
C LEU A 14 -3.30 -24.88 -14.06
N LEU A 15 -4.13 -23.91 -14.37
CA LEU A 15 -3.87 -22.90 -15.39
C LEU A 15 -3.95 -21.47 -14.80
N PRO A 16 -3.13 -20.55 -15.32
CA PRO A 16 -3.33 -19.13 -15.06
C PRO A 16 -4.66 -18.69 -15.68
N ALA A 17 -5.44 -17.95 -14.94
CA ALA A 17 -6.68 -17.35 -15.39
C ALA A 17 -6.65 -15.84 -15.17
N ARG A 18 -7.29 -15.11 -16.07
CA ARG A 18 -7.44 -13.64 -15.97
C ARG A 18 -8.89 -13.31 -15.79
N GLN A 19 -9.15 -12.30 -14.97
CA GLN A 19 -10.48 -11.74 -14.77
C GLN A 19 -10.39 -10.23 -14.63
N SER A 20 -11.49 -9.54 -14.93
CA SER A 20 -11.67 -8.14 -14.58
C SER A 20 -12.33 -8.05 -13.21
N ARG A 21 -11.82 -7.22 -12.35
CA ARG A 21 -12.43 -6.92 -11.04
C ARG A 21 -12.72 -5.45 -10.90
N GLU A 22 -13.70 -5.15 -10.08
CA GLU A 22 -14.06 -3.78 -9.76
C GLU A 22 -13.59 -3.40 -8.35
N VAL A 23 -13.27 -2.12 -8.19
CA VAL A 23 -13.04 -1.47 -6.90
C VAL A 23 -13.79 -0.14 -6.91
N VAL A 24 -14.38 0.21 -5.78
CA VAL A 24 -15.04 1.51 -5.61
C VAL A 24 -14.05 2.47 -4.97
N ALA A 25 -13.84 3.62 -5.60
CA ALA A 25 -13.05 4.72 -5.05
C ALA A 25 -13.83 5.46 -3.95
N ASP A 26 -13.14 6.28 -3.15
CA ASP A 26 -13.73 7.01 -2.01
C ASP A 26 -14.87 7.97 -2.43
N ASP A 27 -14.87 8.42 -3.68
CA ASP A 27 -15.89 9.28 -4.29
C ASP A 27 -17.06 8.49 -4.91
N GLY A 28 -17.08 7.16 -4.74
CA GLY A 28 -18.12 6.27 -5.24
C GLY A 28 -17.94 5.81 -6.69
N VAL A 29 -16.88 6.27 -7.39
CA VAL A 29 -16.59 5.85 -8.76
C VAL A 29 -16.12 4.40 -8.80
N ARG A 30 -16.71 3.59 -9.70
CA ARG A 30 -16.30 2.21 -9.95
C ARG A 30 -15.16 2.18 -10.95
N LEU A 31 -14.08 1.55 -10.57
CA LEU A 31 -12.87 1.39 -11.38
C LEU A 31 -12.62 -0.09 -11.62
N THR A 32 -12.14 -0.43 -12.82
CA THR A 32 -11.82 -1.81 -13.16
C THR A 32 -10.31 -2.01 -13.24
N TYR A 33 -9.86 -3.20 -12.86
CA TYR A 33 -8.46 -3.60 -13.00
C TYR A 33 -8.37 -5.07 -13.43
N ALA A 34 -7.29 -5.39 -14.13
CA ALA A 34 -6.98 -6.76 -14.52
C ALA A 34 -6.42 -7.52 -13.31
N ASP A 35 -6.88 -8.75 -13.14
CA ASP A 35 -6.53 -9.62 -12.03
C ASP A 35 -6.14 -11.00 -12.55
N GLU A 36 -5.03 -11.53 -12.06
CA GLU A 36 -4.54 -12.85 -12.44
C GLU A 36 -4.59 -13.80 -11.24
N LEU A 37 -5.12 -14.97 -11.46
CA LEU A 37 -5.27 -16.03 -10.46
C LEU A 37 -4.96 -17.41 -11.08
N THR A 38 -4.98 -18.44 -10.28
CA THR A 38 -4.85 -19.82 -10.73
C THR A 38 -6.20 -20.51 -10.66
N ALA A 39 -6.57 -21.22 -11.73
CA ALA A 39 -7.79 -22.01 -11.80
C ALA A 39 -7.44 -23.50 -11.91
N CYS A 40 -8.15 -24.34 -11.18
CA CYS A 40 -8.07 -25.79 -11.29
C CYS A 40 -9.09 -26.29 -12.31
N LEU A 41 -8.63 -26.99 -13.34
CA LEU A 41 -9.52 -27.58 -14.35
C LEU A 41 -10.33 -28.78 -13.87
N SER A 42 -9.90 -29.41 -12.76
CA SER A 42 -10.56 -30.60 -12.25
C SER A 42 -11.76 -30.29 -11.35
N CYS A 43 -11.67 -29.27 -10.50
CA CYS A 43 -12.74 -28.93 -9.55
C CYS A 43 -13.28 -27.50 -9.71
N GLY A 44 -12.72 -26.70 -10.62
CA GLY A 44 -13.14 -25.33 -10.84
C GLY A 44 -12.64 -24.32 -9.79
N GLU A 45 -11.91 -24.77 -8.75
CA GLU A 45 -11.39 -23.90 -7.69
C GLU A 45 -10.52 -22.79 -8.26
N ARG A 46 -10.68 -21.59 -7.75
CA ARG A 46 -9.92 -20.38 -8.15
C ARG A 46 -9.24 -19.80 -6.92
N TYR A 47 -7.91 -19.67 -7.00
CA TYR A 47 -7.13 -19.16 -5.87
C TYR A 47 -5.93 -18.34 -6.33
N TYR A 48 -5.38 -17.56 -5.39
CA TYR A 48 -4.20 -16.74 -5.63
C TYR A 48 -2.96 -17.43 -5.06
N LYS A 49 -1.94 -17.52 -5.88
CA LYS A 49 -0.57 -17.72 -5.39
C LYS A 49 -0.05 -16.40 -4.80
N HIS A 50 0.97 -16.50 -3.96
CA HIS A 50 1.52 -15.32 -3.29
C HIS A 50 1.86 -14.17 -4.27
N GLN A 51 2.54 -14.48 -5.37
CA GLN A 51 2.89 -13.47 -6.39
C GLN A 51 1.65 -12.88 -7.09
N GLN A 52 0.64 -13.69 -7.36
CA GLN A 52 -0.62 -13.23 -7.96
C GLN A 52 -1.39 -12.32 -7.00
N SER A 53 -1.42 -12.64 -5.71
CA SER A 53 -2.03 -11.80 -4.68
C SER A 53 -1.34 -10.43 -4.59
N LEU A 54 -0.01 -10.40 -4.65
CA LEU A 54 0.74 -9.14 -4.69
C LEU A 54 0.48 -8.35 -5.98
N ALA A 55 0.42 -9.03 -7.14
CA ALA A 55 0.12 -8.39 -8.41
C ALA A 55 -1.30 -7.80 -8.43
N SER A 56 -2.29 -8.53 -7.94
CA SER A 56 -3.66 -8.06 -7.77
C SER A 56 -3.74 -6.81 -6.88
N SER A 57 -3.05 -6.83 -5.73
CA SER A 57 -3.00 -5.67 -4.83
C SER A 57 -2.38 -4.44 -5.50
N ARG A 58 -1.31 -4.62 -6.27
CA ARG A 58 -0.67 -3.54 -7.05
C ARG A 58 -1.59 -3.00 -8.14
N ALA A 59 -2.25 -3.87 -8.90
CA ALA A 59 -3.17 -3.47 -9.95
C ALA A 59 -4.34 -2.65 -9.39
N ARG A 60 -4.94 -3.12 -8.30
CA ARG A 60 -6.00 -2.41 -7.57
C ARG A 60 -5.52 -1.04 -7.08
N ALA A 61 -4.37 -0.98 -6.41
CA ALA A 61 -3.82 0.27 -5.90
C ALA A 61 -3.44 1.24 -7.03
N ALA A 62 -2.97 0.74 -8.17
CA ALA A 62 -2.61 1.57 -9.32
C ALA A 62 -3.81 2.32 -9.90
N VAL A 63 -4.96 1.66 -10.08
CA VAL A 63 -6.16 2.32 -10.62
C VAL A 63 -6.72 3.34 -9.63
N LEU A 64 -6.73 3.03 -8.33
CA LEU A 64 -7.16 3.95 -7.28
C LEU A 64 -6.24 5.19 -7.21
N ARG A 65 -4.93 4.98 -7.26
CA ARG A 65 -3.93 6.05 -7.24
C ARG A 65 -4.07 6.98 -8.43
N LYS A 66 -4.21 6.41 -9.62
CA LYS A 66 -4.39 7.17 -10.86
C LYS A 66 -5.67 8.01 -10.80
N HIS A 67 -6.79 7.41 -10.36
CA HIS A 67 -8.07 8.09 -10.23
C HIS A 67 -8.00 9.25 -9.22
N ALA A 68 -7.39 9.02 -8.06
CA ALA A 68 -7.28 10.02 -7.01
C ALA A 68 -6.15 11.05 -7.23
N GLY A 69 -5.33 10.91 -8.28
CA GLY A 69 -4.20 11.80 -8.58
C GLY A 69 -3.12 11.79 -7.50
N LEU A 70 -2.90 10.66 -6.83
CA LEU A 70 -1.92 10.54 -5.76
C LEU A 70 -0.50 10.34 -6.31
N LEU A 71 0.51 10.66 -5.50
CA LEU A 71 1.91 10.38 -5.79
C LEU A 71 2.13 8.89 -6.06
N THR A 72 2.99 8.61 -7.01
CA THR A 72 3.41 7.25 -7.35
C THR A 72 4.37 6.66 -6.31
N PRO A 73 4.53 5.34 -6.26
CA PRO A 73 5.53 4.69 -5.42
C PRO A 73 6.96 5.22 -5.64
N ASP A 74 7.30 5.51 -6.90
CA ASP A 74 8.62 5.99 -7.27
C ASP A 74 8.84 7.45 -6.86
N GLU A 75 7.81 8.31 -6.93
CA GLU A 75 7.89 9.68 -6.41
C GLU A 75 8.08 9.70 -4.89
N ILE A 76 7.39 8.83 -4.15
CA ILE A 76 7.55 8.70 -2.69
C ILE A 76 8.97 8.21 -2.36
N ARG A 77 9.45 7.19 -3.08
CA ARG A 77 10.82 6.67 -2.91
C ARG A 77 11.86 7.73 -3.23
N ALA A 78 11.73 8.44 -4.35
CA ALA A 78 12.65 9.49 -4.76
C ALA A 78 12.73 10.63 -3.73
N PHE A 79 11.58 11.03 -3.16
CA PHE A 79 11.55 11.99 -2.06
C PHE A 79 12.35 11.48 -0.85
N ARG A 80 12.08 10.26 -0.39
CA ARG A 80 12.77 9.66 0.75
C ARG A 80 14.29 9.59 0.54
N GLU A 81 14.72 9.10 -0.63
CA GLU A 81 16.14 8.96 -0.97
C GLU A 81 16.85 10.31 -1.10
N ARG A 82 16.19 11.31 -1.67
CA ARG A 82 16.72 12.69 -1.75
C ARG A 82 17.06 13.24 -0.36
N HIS A 83 16.22 12.94 0.64
CA HIS A 83 16.42 13.37 2.02
C HIS A 83 17.23 12.37 2.86
N ARG A 84 17.77 11.32 2.25
CA ARG A 84 18.57 10.26 2.90
C ARG A 84 17.83 9.60 4.09
N LEU A 85 16.52 9.52 4.03
CA LEU A 85 15.70 8.92 5.05
C LEU A 85 15.57 7.41 4.82
N THR A 86 15.58 6.63 5.91
CA THR A 86 15.09 5.26 5.89
C THR A 86 13.56 5.25 5.79
N GLN A 87 12.95 4.13 5.44
CA GLN A 87 11.49 3.99 5.42
C GLN A 87 10.89 4.27 6.80
N ALA A 88 11.51 3.76 7.86
CA ALA A 88 11.08 4.00 9.24
C ALA A 88 11.19 5.47 9.66
N GLN A 89 12.24 6.19 9.23
CA GLN A 89 12.36 7.62 9.49
C GLN A 89 11.30 8.43 8.74
N LEU A 90 10.95 8.05 7.51
CA LEU A 90 9.86 8.69 6.79
C LEU A 90 8.49 8.39 7.46
N GLU A 91 8.28 7.18 7.96
CA GLU A 91 7.10 6.81 8.73
C GLU A 91 6.96 7.68 9.99
N ALA A 92 8.04 7.85 10.75
CA ALA A 92 8.06 8.72 11.93
C ALA A 92 7.81 10.18 11.56
N LEU A 93 8.45 10.70 10.48
CA LEU A 93 8.26 12.07 10.01
C LEU A 93 6.81 12.38 9.63
N LEU A 94 6.12 11.41 9.02
CA LEU A 94 4.72 11.54 8.59
C LEU A 94 3.70 11.17 9.67
N GLY A 95 4.13 10.68 10.82
CA GLY A 95 3.26 10.20 11.89
C GLY A 95 2.45 8.97 11.47
N THR A 96 3.00 8.11 10.61
CA THR A 96 2.32 6.90 10.12
C THR A 96 2.82 5.66 10.87
N GLY A 97 2.00 4.60 10.86
CA GLY A 97 2.37 3.34 11.48
C GLY A 97 3.48 2.58 10.74
N PRO A 98 4.10 1.58 11.40
CA PRO A 98 5.21 0.82 10.83
C PRO A 98 4.82 0.07 9.55
N LYS A 99 5.77 -0.10 8.64
CA LYS A 99 5.61 -0.74 7.32
C LYS A 99 4.62 -0.05 6.38
N THR A 100 4.16 1.15 6.69
CA THR A 100 3.24 1.92 5.85
C THR A 100 3.95 2.43 4.59
N VAL A 101 5.10 3.08 4.74
CA VAL A 101 5.93 3.57 3.61
C VAL A 101 6.41 2.40 2.76
N VAL A 102 6.79 1.28 3.37
CA VAL A 102 7.16 0.05 2.64
C VAL A 102 6.05 -0.39 1.68
N ARG A 103 4.78 -0.37 2.11
CA ARG A 103 3.63 -0.76 1.28
C ARG A 103 3.34 0.26 0.18
N TRP A 104 3.53 1.55 0.45
CA TRP A 104 3.39 2.60 -0.55
C TRP A 104 4.44 2.46 -1.65
N GLU A 105 5.71 2.28 -1.28
CA GLU A 105 6.82 2.11 -2.22
C GLU A 105 6.76 0.78 -3.00
N LYS A 106 6.14 -0.26 -2.43
CA LYS A 106 5.82 -1.51 -3.15
C LYS A 106 4.60 -1.38 -4.05
N GLY A 107 3.84 -0.30 -3.94
CA GLY A 107 2.65 -0.04 -4.73
C GLY A 107 1.45 -0.91 -4.36
N THR A 108 1.48 -1.63 -3.25
CA THR A 108 0.39 -2.55 -2.82
C THR A 108 -0.75 -1.84 -2.12
N VAL A 109 -0.50 -0.65 -1.58
CA VAL A 109 -1.49 0.21 -0.90
C VAL A 109 -1.28 1.65 -1.35
N CYS A 110 -2.34 2.44 -1.41
CA CYS A 110 -2.27 3.87 -1.63
C CYS A 110 -2.09 4.61 -0.30
N GLN A 111 -1.39 5.73 -0.34
CA GLN A 111 -1.38 6.69 0.75
C GLN A 111 -2.76 7.38 0.86
N SER A 112 -3.11 7.81 2.07
CA SER A 112 -4.30 8.64 2.26
C SER A 112 -4.13 10.00 1.59
N ARG A 113 -5.24 10.68 1.28
CA ARG A 113 -5.20 12.04 0.71
C ARG A 113 -4.46 13.03 1.62
N ALA A 114 -4.55 12.86 2.94
CA ALA A 114 -3.83 13.71 3.90
C ALA A 114 -2.32 13.47 3.82
N ALA A 115 -1.88 12.21 3.81
CA ALA A 115 -0.47 11.86 3.67
C ALA A 115 0.10 12.32 2.32
N ASP A 116 -0.66 12.18 1.24
CA ASP A 116 -0.27 12.65 -0.09
C ASP A 116 -0.07 14.18 -0.11
N ARG A 117 -1.00 14.93 0.45
CA ARG A 117 -0.89 16.39 0.54
C ARG A 117 0.30 16.82 1.39
N LEU A 118 0.54 16.13 2.52
CA LEU A 118 1.71 16.39 3.35
C LEU A 118 3.00 16.12 2.59
N LEU A 119 3.12 14.98 1.91
CA LEU A 119 4.28 14.67 1.07
C LEU A 119 4.51 15.74 0.00
N ARG A 120 3.46 16.20 -0.68
CA ARG A 120 3.58 17.29 -1.68
C ARG A 120 4.08 18.60 -1.08
N LEU A 121 3.62 18.97 0.12
CA LEU A 121 4.13 20.13 0.83
C LEU A 121 5.61 19.99 1.20
N LEU A 122 6.05 18.81 1.58
CA LEU A 122 7.45 18.53 1.87
C LEU A 122 8.32 18.52 0.61
N ILE A 123 7.78 18.04 -0.51
CA ILE A 123 8.46 18.08 -1.82
C ILE A 123 8.68 19.52 -2.30
N VAL A 124 7.65 20.36 -2.16
CA VAL A 124 7.71 21.78 -2.61
C VAL A 124 8.64 22.61 -1.74
N ASN A 125 8.66 22.38 -0.44
CA ASN A 125 9.52 23.11 0.48
C ASN A 125 10.30 22.16 1.42
N PRO A 126 11.57 21.84 1.08
CA PRO A 126 12.41 20.97 1.88
C PRO A 126 12.64 21.41 3.32
N LYS A 127 12.55 22.72 3.62
CA LYS A 127 12.68 23.23 5.00
C LYS A 127 11.60 22.69 5.93
N ASN A 128 10.44 22.27 5.38
CA ASN A 128 9.38 21.65 6.16
C ASN A 128 9.80 20.25 6.68
N VAL A 129 10.75 19.57 6.03
CA VAL A 129 11.30 18.31 6.51
C VAL A 129 12.08 18.54 7.80
N GLU A 130 12.94 19.56 7.82
CA GLU A 130 13.71 19.94 9.01
C GLU A 130 12.80 20.38 10.16
N PHE A 131 11.75 21.14 9.85
CA PHE A 131 10.76 21.59 10.81
C PHE A 131 10.02 20.41 11.46
N LEU A 132 9.57 19.43 10.69
CA LEU A 132 8.90 18.25 11.21
C LEU A 132 9.86 17.34 11.98
N ALA A 133 11.09 17.15 11.48
CA ALA A 133 12.10 16.33 12.15
C ALA A 133 12.47 16.88 13.53
N ALA A 134 12.50 18.21 13.69
CA ALA A 134 12.77 18.86 14.97
C ALA A 134 11.62 18.68 15.99
N ARG A 135 10.39 18.41 15.53
CA ARG A 135 9.19 18.26 16.36
C ARG A 135 8.74 16.83 16.58
N GLY A 136 9.23 15.87 15.82
CA GLY A 136 8.89 14.45 15.91
C GLY A 136 9.70 13.67 16.95
N GLY A 137 10.32 14.33 17.93
CA GLY A 137 11.02 13.68 19.03
C GLY A 137 10.05 13.07 20.06
N PRO A 138 10.51 12.11 20.91
CA PRO A 138 9.70 11.50 21.94
C PRO A 138 9.16 12.49 22.99
N ASP A 139 9.69 13.70 23.01
CA ASP A 139 9.29 14.80 23.91
C ASP A 139 8.29 15.78 23.26
N ASP A 140 7.75 15.49 22.07
CA ASP A 140 6.71 16.34 21.47
C ASP A 140 5.41 16.19 22.29
N PRO A 141 4.91 17.27 22.92
CA PRO A 141 3.68 17.23 23.73
C PRO A 141 2.45 16.82 22.92
N ALA A 142 2.47 16.94 21.60
CA ALA A 142 1.41 16.44 20.73
C ALA A 142 1.41 14.91 20.61
N VAL A 143 2.56 14.25 20.80
CA VAL A 143 2.69 12.78 20.82
C VAL A 143 2.35 12.22 22.20
N ALA A 144 2.69 12.95 23.26
CA ALA A 144 2.38 12.54 24.64
C ALA A 144 0.87 12.60 24.96
N ALA A 145 0.10 13.44 24.26
CA ALA A 145 -1.35 13.57 24.44
C ALA A 145 -2.19 12.49 23.73
N GLY A 146 -1.57 11.64 22.93
CA GLY A 146 -2.23 10.65 22.08
C GLY A 146 -2.24 9.21 22.61
N SER A 147 -2.12 8.96 23.90
CA SER A 147 -2.47 7.65 24.47
C SER A 147 -3.98 7.47 24.40
N PRO A 148 -4.51 6.54 23.59
CA PRO A 148 -5.94 6.22 23.63
C PRO A 148 -6.20 5.55 24.98
N GLY A 149 -6.97 6.25 25.79
CA GLY A 149 -7.53 5.71 27.00
C GLY A 149 -8.30 4.43 26.71
N ASP A 150 -8.00 3.45 27.54
CA ASP A 150 -8.75 2.22 27.76
C ASP A 150 -10.26 2.50 27.72
N GLY A 151 -10.95 2.02 26.68
CA GLY A 151 -12.40 2.01 26.63
C GLY A 151 -12.94 0.87 27.50
N PRO A 152 -14.02 1.08 28.26
CA PRO A 152 -14.57 0.06 29.16
C PRO A 152 -15.18 -1.10 28.39
N ARG A 153 -15.07 -2.27 29.00
CA ARG A 153 -15.57 -3.62 28.64
C ARG A 153 -17.03 -3.66 28.19
#